data_0547196591f06918b4588e6909868365
#
_entry.id   0547196591f06918b4588e6909868365
#
_cell.length_a   1.000
_cell.length_b   1.000
_cell.length_c   1.000
_cell.angle_alpha   90.00
_cell.angle_beta   90.00
_cell.angle_gamma   90.00
#
_symmetry.space_group_name_H-M   'P 1'
#
loop_
_entity.id
_entity.type
_entity.pdbx_description
1 polymer ?
#
loop_
_entity_poly.entity_id
_entity_poly.type
_entity_poly.pdbx_seq_one_letter_code
_entity_poly.pdbx_strand_id
1 'polypeptide(L)'
;DAIKTLVEQNEDKYKYCFILDSVDGLISQQDIDKSFYDSNKVAGGAVIAANFMKRMSISLAKRGHMAIFISQVRADIKLDPYSKAPIRQTSATGGNALLHFANYIMEFEPRFKSDMILQDPAKKQPDPKTNPIIGHWAKVTIKKSPNEKTNNTIMYPIRYGRTGGRSVWVEKELVDLLYMWEFITKKGAWITIGEEFKELVADVVQDLPEKIQGEANLFKMVEENEALSGFLINYFKSNIGELV
;
A
#
# COMPACT_ATOMS: atom_id res chain seq x y z
N ASP A 1 10.03 21.95 13.64
CA ASP A 1 11.36 22.61 13.52
C ASP A 1 12.44 21.64 13.03
N ALA A 2 12.57 20.38 13.52
CA ALA A 2 13.62 19.46 13.10
C ALA A 2 13.68 19.24 11.57
N ILE A 3 12.54 18.98 10.90
CA ILE A 3 12.48 18.82 9.43
C ILE A 3 12.98 20.08 8.72
N LYS A 4 12.58 21.27 9.19
CA LYS A 4 13.03 22.56 8.63
C LYS A 4 14.55 22.68 8.71
N THR A 5 15.12 22.43 9.88
CA THR A 5 16.56 22.48 10.11
C THR A 5 17.31 21.49 9.20
N LEU A 6 16.84 20.23 9.10
CA LEU A 6 17.43 19.22 8.22
C LEU A 6 17.42 19.65 6.75
N VAL A 7 16.30 20.22 6.28
CA VAL A 7 16.17 20.69 4.89
C VAL A 7 17.06 21.90 4.60
N GLU A 8 17.17 22.85 5.57
CA GLU A 8 18.02 24.05 5.42
C GLU A 8 19.51 23.72 5.45
N GLN A 9 19.94 22.75 6.27
CA GLN A 9 21.35 22.35 6.43
C GLN A 9 21.82 21.32 5.41
N ASN A 10 20.94 20.85 4.53
CA ASN A 10 21.24 19.72 3.64
C ASN A 10 22.23 20.05 2.51
N GLU A 11 22.38 21.31 2.11
CA GLU A 11 23.23 21.73 0.96
C GLU A 11 23.00 20.87 -0.32
N ASP A 12 21.77 20.41 -0.51
CA ASP A 12 21.33 19.50 -1.59
C ASP A 12 22.05 18.14 -1.67
N LYS A 13 22.74 17.75 -0.60
CA LYS A 13 23.53 16.53 -0.52
C LYS A 13 22.67 15.25 -0.51
N TYR A 14 21.50 15.30 0.13
CA TYR A 14 20.62 14.14 0.29
C TYR A 14 19.20 14.44 -0.18
N LYS A 15 18.48 13.40 -0.59
CA LYS A 15 17.03 13.44 -0.77
C LYS A 15 16.37 12.76 0.42
N TYR A 16 15.58 13.52 1.18
CA TYR A 16 14.92 13.04 2.39
C TYR A 16 13.52 12.53 2.07
N CYS A 17 13.12 11.45 2.73
CA CYS A 17 11.76 11.02 2.87
C CYS A 17 11.37 11.13 4.36
N PHE A 18 10.47 12.06 4.69
CA PHE A 18 9.94 12.25 6.02
C PHE A 18 8.63 11.49 6.18
N ILE A 19 8.55 10.61 7.17
CA ILE A 19 7.35 9.83 7.44
C ILE A 19 6.81 10.27 8.81
N LEU A 20 5.55 10.72 8.84
CA LEU A 20 4.84 11.08 10.06
C LEU A 20 3.70 10.10 10.30
N ASP A 21 3.86 9.23 11.27
CA ASP A 21 2.85 8.26 11.73
C ASP A 21 2.49 8.55 13.20
N SER A 22 1.40 9.23 13.46
CA SER A 22 0.39 9.79 12.56
C SER A 22 0.14 11.26 12.88
N VAL A 23 -0.53 11.97 11.96
CA VAL A 23 -0.99 13.34 12.16
C VAL A 23 -1.90 13.46 13.39
N ASP A 24 -2.66 12.41 13.68
CA ASP A 24 -3.60 12.34 14.79
C ASP A 24 -2.92 12.39 16.17
N GLY A 25 -1.65 11.97 16.23
CA GLY A 25 -0.83 12.02 17.44
C GLY A 25 -0.09 13.34 17.66
N LEU A 26 -0.22 14.31 16.75
CA LEU A 26 0.43 15.61 16.93
C LEU A 26 -0.24 16.41 18.02
N ILE A 27 0.58 16.88 18.97
CA ILE A 27 0.16 17.73 20.07
C ILE A 27 1.04 18.98 20.10
N SER A 28 0.47 20.15 20.44
CA SER A 28 1.24 21.37 20.61
C SER A 28 1.95 21.40 21.96
N GLN A 29 3.09 22.10 22.05
CA GLN A 29 3.77 22.29 23.31
C GLN A 29 2.85 22.91 24.37
N GLN A 30 2.01 23.84 23.97
CA GLN A 30 1.03 24.48 24.86
C GLN A 30 0.02 23.51 25.44
N ASP A 31 -0.33 22.43 24.69
CA ASP A 31 -1.26 21.42 25.15
C ASP A 31 -0.55 20.34 25.99
N ILE A 32 0.77 20.11 25.79
CA ILE A 32 1.59 19.25 26.65
C ILE A 32 1.72 19.84 28.04
N ASP A 33 1.88 21.18 28.13
CA ASP A 33 2.11 21.89 29.39
C ASP A 33 0.84 22.04 30.23
N LYS A 34 -0.35 21.70 29.70
CA LYS A 34 -1.63 21.73 30.42
C LYS A 34 -1.79 20.56 31.37
N SER A 35 -2.59 20.77 32.41
CA SER A 35 -3.07 19.70 33.27
C SER A 35 -3.98 18.72 32.49
N PHE A 36 -3.98 17.45 32.87
CA PHE A 36 -4.91 16.43 32.31
C PHE A 36 -6.39 16.76 32.52
N TYR A 37 -6.69 17.66 33.47
CA TYR A 37 -8.04 18.15 33.74
C TYR A 37 -8.48 19.29 32.81
N ASP A 38 -7.54 19.90 32.10
CA ASP A 38 -7.83 20.97 31.15
C ASP A 38 -8.24 20.38 29.79
N SER A 39 -9.22 21.00 29.16
CA SER A 39 -9.64 20.55 27.83
C SER A 39 -8.57 20.86 26.77
N ASN A 40 -8.17 19.84 26.03
CA ASN A 40 -7.28 20.01 24.87
C ASN A 40 -8.05 20.59 23.69
N LYS A 41 -7.35 21.35 22.82
CA LYS A 41 -7.94 21.83 21.56
C LYS A 41 -8.22 20.66 20.63
N VAL A 42 -9.48 20.44 20.27
CA VAL A 42 -9.97 19.32 19.47
C VAL A 42 -9.30 19.19 18.09
N ALA A 43 -8.68 20.25 17.56
CA ALA A 43 -8.08 20.30 16.23
C ALA A 43 -6.56 20.59 16.24
N GLY A 44 -5.87 20.37 17.36
CA GLY A 44 -4.44 20.72 17.51
C GLY A 44 -3.56 20.10 16.41
N GLY A 45 -3.66 18.82 16.16
CA GLY A 45 -2.89 18.10 15.15
C GLY A 45 -3.13 18.61 13.74
N ALA A 46 -4.39 18.88 13.38
CA ALA A 46 -4.75 19.42 12.06
C ALA A 46 -4.15 20.81 11.81
N VAL A 47 -4.11 21.67 12.84
CA VAL A 47 -3.50 23.02 12.76
C VAL A 47 -1.98 22.91 12.58
N ILE A 48 -1.32 22.02 13.33
CA ILE A 48 0.12 21.78 13.21
C ILE A 48 0.46 21.29 11.80
N ALA A 49 -0.27 20.29 11.29
CA ALA A 49 -0.08 19.77 9.94
C ALA A 49 -0.30 20.84 8.87
N ALA A 50 -1.36 21.66 8.99
CA ALA A 50 -1.64 22.75 8.08
C ALA A 50 -0.52 23.80 8.06
N ASN A 51 -0.01 24.17 9.21
CA ASN A 51 1.09 25.13 9.33
C ASN A 51 2.40 24.58 8.75
N PHE A 52 2.69 23.30 8.98
CA PHE A 52 3.83 22.63 8.38
C PHE A 52 3.73 22.64 6.86
N MET A 53 2.60 22.22 6.30
CA MET A 53 2.40 22.15 4.86
C MET A 53 2.49 23.52 4.18
N LYS A 54 1.88 24.54 4.75
CA LYS A 54 1.98 25.92 4.24
C LYS A 54 3.42 26.41 4.16
N ARG A 55 4.26 26.06 5.13
CA ARG A 55 5.65 26.53 5.22
C ARG A 55 6.63 25.69 4.42
N MET A 56 6.40 24.37 4.35
CA MET A 56 7.42 23.42 3.88
C MET A 56 7.13 22.81 2.52
N SER A 57 5.88 22.75 2.04
CA SER A 57 5.52 22.05 0.82
C SER A 57 6.34 22.49 -0.41
N ILE A 58 6.47 23.80 -0.60
CA ILE A 58 7.23 24.36 -1.74
C ILE A 58 8.73 24.06 -1.60
N SER A 59 9.27 24.19 -0.39
CA SER A 59 10.70 23.94 -0.15
C SER A 59 11.05 22.48 -0.34
N LEU A 60 10.21 21.56 0.16
CA LEU A 60 10.38 20.12 -0.03
C LEU A 60 10.34 19.75 -1.52
N ALA A 61 9.31 20.23 -2.24
CA ALA A 61 9.14 19.93 -3.66
C ALA A 61 10.30 20.46 -4.51
N LYS A 62 10.72 21.71 -4.32
CA LYS A 62 11.84 22.31 -5.07
C LYS A 62 13.15 21.56 -4.89
N ARG A 63 13.38 21.00 -3.71
CA ARG A 63 14.60 20.25 -3.38
C ARG A 63 14.48 18.74 -3.64
N GLY A 64 13.33 18.27 -4.13
CA GLY A 64 13.07 16.86 -4.42
C GLY A 64 13.00 15.99 -3.17
N HIS A 65 12.57 16.56 -2.03
CA HIS A 65 12.27 15.82 -0.80
C HIS A 65 10.83 15.32 -0.83
N MET A 66 10.54 14.26 -0.09
CA MET A 66 9.21 13.70 0.05
C MET A 66 8.76 13.74 1.51
N ALA A 67 7.46 14.00 1.73
CA ALA A 67 6.85 13.86 3.05
C ALA A 67 5.60 12.98 2.94
N ILE A 68 5.52 11.95 3.78
CA ILE A 68 4.40 11.02 3.89
C ILE A 68 3.71 11.26 5.23
N PHE A 69 2.43 11.61 5.18
CA PHE A 69 1.60 11.81 6.35
C PHE A 69 0.56 10.71 6.45
N ILE A 70 0.57 9.99 7.55
CA ILE A 70 -0.45 9.00 7.86
C ILE A 70 -1.51 9.66 8.73
N SER A 71 -2.77 9.58 8.32
CA SER A 71 -3.91 10.13 9.05
C SER A 71 -5.04 9.13 9.09
N GLN A 72 -5.73 9.06 10.23
CA GLN A 72 -6.93 8.24 10.35
C GLN A 72 -8.09 8.88 9.61
N VAL A 73 -8.90 8.04 9.00
CA VAL A 73 -10.15 8.45 8.35
C VAL A 73 -11.29 8.28 9.34
N ARG A 74 -12.10 9.31 9.50
CA ARG A 74 -13.31 9.29 10.32
C ARG A 74 -14.53 9.39 9.44
N ALA A 75 -15.60 8.70 9.81
CA ALA A 75 -16.90 8.86 9.17
C ALA A 75 -17.44 10.26 9.43
N ASP A 76 -17.83 10.98 8.40
CA ASP A 76 -18.54 12.24 8.53
C ASP A 76 -19.99 11.95 8.94
N ILE A 77 -20.33 12.27 10.17
CA ILE A 77 -21.70 12.14 10.66
C ILE A 77 -22.49 13.34 10.16
N LYS A 78 -23.55 13.10 9.44
CA LYS A 78 -24.47 14.14 9.01
C LYS A 78 -25.25 14.66 10.23
N LEU A 79 -24.89 15.85 10.70
CA LEU A 79 -25.55 16.49 11.85
C LEU A 79 -26.96 17.00 11.50
N ASP A 80 -27.19 17.34 10.23
CA ASP A 80 -28.50 17.78 9.73
C ASP A 80 -29.09 16.75 8.75
N PRO A 81 -30.13 16.01 9.16
CA PRO A 81 -30.80 15.03 8.29
C PRO A 81 -31.42 15.62 7.03
N TYR A 82 -31.73 16.91 7.04
CA TYR A 82 -32.38 17.63 5.92
C TYR A 82 -31.40 18.30 4.97
N SER A 83 -30.12 18.31 5.28
CA SER A 83 -29.11 18.87 4.39
C SER A 83 -29.03 18.12 3.06
N LYS A 84 -29.17 18.83 1.96
CA LYS A 84 -29.04 18.34 0.58
C LYS A 84 -27.57 18.25 0.13
N ALA A 85 -26.60 18.67 0.96
CA ALA A 85 -25.19 18.57 0.63
C ALA A 85 -24.77 17.10 0.45
N PRO A 86 -23.94 16.77 -0.55
CA PRO A 86 -23.43 15.43 -0.72
C PRO A 86 -22.70 15.00 0.54
N ILE A 87 -22.99 13.80 1.02
CA ILE A 87 -22.36 13.22 2.18
C ILE A 87 -20.92 12.93 1.77
N ARG A 88 -19.95 13.61 2.36
CA ARG A 88 -18.59 13.10 2.41
C ARG A 88 -18.65 11.88 3.32
N GLN A 89 -18.47 10.70 2.77
CA GLN A 89 -18.55 9.46 3.54
C GLN A 89 -17.43 9.38 4.59
N THR A 90 -16.30 10.04 4.33
CA THR A 90 -15.12 10.02 5.19
C THR A 90 -14.35 11.34 5.10
N SER A 91 -13.75 11.78 6.21
CA SER A 91 -12.80 12.89 6.24
C SER A 91 -11.53 12.49 7.00
N ALA A 92 -10.38 12.97 6.49
CA ALA A 92 -9.11 12.78 7.19
C ALA A 92 -9.06 13.69 8.43
N THR A 93 -8.60 13.19 9.55
CA THR A 93 -8.49 13.93 10.82
C THR A 93 -7.60 15.16 10.69
N GLY A 94 -6.63 15.16 9.77
CA GLY A 94 -5.76 16.30 9.45
C GLY A 94 -6.44 17.49 8.76
N GLY A 95 -7.75 17.39 8.49
CA GLY A 95 -8.57 18.46 7.93
C GLY A 95 -8.29 18.82 6.46
N ASN A 96 -8.90 19.89 5.99
CA ASN A 96 -8.84 20.32 4.58
C ASN A 96 -7.43 20.67 4.08
N ALA A 97 -6.48 20.98 4.99
CA ALA A 97 -5.11 21.30 4.60
C ALA A 97 -4.40 20.13 3.91
N LEU A 98 -4.62 18.89 4.39
CA LEU A 98 -4.09 17.68 3.75
C LEU A 98 -4.59 17.58 2.30
N LEU A 99 -5.87 17.83 2.07
CA LEU A 99 -6.48 17.77 0.75
C LEU A 99 -5.90 18.81 -0.22
N HIS A 100 -5.60 20.02 0.28
CA HIS A 100 -5.09 21.10 -0.56
C HIS A 100 -3.61 20.96 -0.91
N PHE A 101 -2.76 20.65 0.07
CA PHE A 101 -1.31 20.67 -0.09
C PHE A 101 -0.70 19.35 -0.54
N ALA A 102 -1.34 18.21 -0.26
CA ALA A 102 -0.84 16.91 -0.72
C ALA A 102 -0.92 16.79 -2.25
N ASN A 103 0.12 16.26 -2.88
CA ASN A 103 0.11 15.93 -4.30
C ASN A 103 -0.65 14.63 -4.53
N TYR A 104 -0.42 13.63 -3.67
CA TYR A 104 -1.07 12.33 -3.72
C TYR A 104 -1.86 12.10 -2.44
N ILE A 105 -3.07 11.55 -2.58
CA ILE A 105 -3.91 11.10 -1.47
C ILE A 105 -4.35 9.69 -1.78
N MET A 106 -3.93 8.76 -0.92
CA MET A 106 -4.26 7.35 -0.97
C MET A 106 -5.12 6.99 0.24
N GLU A 107 -6.32 6.51 0.00
CA GLU A 107 -7.23 6.06 1.06
C GLU A 107 -7.20 4.53 1.13
N PHE A 108 -6.80 4.00 2.29
CA PHE A 108 -6.82 2.58 2.59
C PHE A 108 -8.20 2.22 3.12
N GLU A 109 -8.87 1.29 2.44
CA GLU A 109 -10.20 0.87 2.80
C GLU A 109 -10.20 -0.16 3.96
N PRO A 110 -11.26 -0.21 4.78
CA PRO A 110 -11.39 -1.23 5.80
C PRO A 110 -11.49 -2.63 5.19
N ARG A 111 -10.98 -3.63 5.89
CA ARG A 111 -11.03 -5.03 5.46
C ARG A 111 -12.40 -5.63 5.73
N PHE A 112 -12.92 -6.36 4.76
CA PHE A 112 -14.13 -7.17 4.88
C PHE A 112 -13.80 -8.67 4.87
N LYS A 113 -14.79 -9.50 5.26
CA LYS A 113 -14.61 -10.97 5.22
C LYS A 113 -14.30 -11.51 3.82
N SER A 114 -14.81 -10.86 2.79
CA SER A 114 -14.55 -11.19 1.38
C SER A 114 -13.10 -10.91 0.94
N ASP A 115 -12.38 -10.07 1.68
CA ASP A 115 -11.02 -9.69 1.34
C ASP A 115 -9.97 -10.64 1.93
N MET A 116 -10.39 -11.63 2.73
CA MET A 116 -9.48 -12.58 3.35
C MET A 116 -8.99 -13.62 2.34
N ILE A 117 -7.70 -13.92 2.40
CA ILE A 117 -7.05 -14.94 1.59
C ILE A 117 -6.92 -16.19 2.45
N LEU A 118 -7.55 -17.28 1.98
CA LEU A 118 -7.50 -18.58 2.63
C LEU A 118 -6.34 -19.41 2.09
N GLN A 119 -5.82 -20.33 2.91
CA GLN A 119 -4.77 -21.25 2.49
C GLN A 119 -5.22 -22.13 1.33
N ASP A 120 -6.45 -22.62 1.39
CA ASP A 120 -7.09 -23.36 0.31
C ASP A 120 -8.28 -22.55 -0.21
N PRO A 121 -8.13 -21.86 -1.37
CA PRO A 121 -9.19 -21.04 -1.95
C PRO A 121 -10.38 -21.83 -2.45
N ALA A 122 -10.26 -23.17 -2.62
CA ALA A 122 -11.37 -24.02 -3.01
C ALA A 122 -12.39 -24.20 -1.88
N LYS A 123 -11.95 -24.05 -0.63
CA LYS A 123 -12.82 -24.08 0.54
C LYS A 123 -13.28 -22.66 0.85
N LYS A 124 -14.59 -22.43 0.77
CA LYS A 124 -15.18 -21.09 0.95
C LYS A 124 -15.16 -20.55 2.37
N GLN A 125 -14.95 -21.41 3.38
CA GLN A 125 -15.00 -20.99 4.79
C GLN A 125 -13.63 -21.12 5.45
N PRO A 126 -13.24 -20.11 6.25
CA PRO A 126 -12.04 -20.19 7.05
C PRO A 126 -12.23 -21.18 8.21
N ASP A 127 -11.21 -21.98 8.45
CA ASP A 127 -11.09 -22.87 9.61
C ASP A 127 -9.66 -22.79 10.14
N PRO A 128 -9.43 -22.44 11.42
CA PRO A 128 -8.09 -22.26 11.96
C PRO A 128 -7.17 -23.48 11.83
N LYS A 129 -7.74 -24.70 11.77
CA LYS A 129 -6.98 -25.95 11.72
C LYS A 129 -6.82 -26.48 10.29
N THR A 130 -7.86 -26.39 9.46
CA THR A 130 -7.89 -27.04 8.15
C THR A 130 -7.84 -26.08 6.96
N ASN A 131 -8.17 -24.79 7.19
CA ASN A 131 -8.12 -23.73 6.17
C ASN A 131 -7.94 -22.35 6.79
N PRO A 132 -6.77 -22.07 7.37
CA PRO A 132 -6.52 -20.79 8.02
C PRO A 132 -6.51 -19.63 7.04
N ILE A 133 -6.82 -18.43 7.58
CA ILE A 133 -6.60 -17.17 6.86
C ILE A 133 -5.11 -16.88 6.86
N ILE A 134 -4.53 -16.79 5.67
CA ILE A 134 -3.09 -16.58 5.48
C ILE A 134 -2.74 -15.16 5.06
N GLY A 135 -3.75 -14.34 4.75
CA GLY A 135 -3.55 -12.97 4.32
C GLY A 135 -4.86 -12.25 4.03
N HIS A 136 -4.75 -11.11 3.39
CA HIS A 136 -5.91 -10.36 2.89
C HIS A 136 -5.54 -9.50 1.69
N TRP A 137 -6.54 -9.11 0.93
CA TRP A 137 -6.43 -8.07 -0.09
C TRP A 137 -6.52 -6.70 0.56
N ALA A 138 -5.48 -5.90 0.43
CA ALA A 138 -5.52 -4.49 0.77
C ALA A 138 -6.07 -3.71 -0.42
N LYS A 139 -6.99 -2.77 -0.16
CA LYS A 139 -7.60 -1.90 -1.16
C LYS A 139 -7.18 -0.47 -0.91
N VAL A 140 -6.68 0.17 -1.95
CA VAL A 140 -6.22 1.56 -1.90
C VAL A 140 -6.89 2.34 -3.01
N THR A 141 -7.65 3.36 -2.65
CA THR A 141 -8.28 4.26 -3.58
C THR A 141 -7.46 5.55 -3.72
N ILE A 142 -7.04 5.90 -4.93
CA ILE A 142 -6.32 7.13 -5.23
C ILE A 142 -7.32 8.28 -5.27
N LYS A 143 -7.39 9.06 -4.19
CA LYS A 143 -8.32 10.20 -4.06
C LYS A 143 -7.81 11.47 -4.73
N LYS A 144 -6.49 11.64 -4.80
CA LYS A 144 -5.83 12.76 -5.47
C LYS A 144 -4.53 12.31 -6.10
N SER A 145 -4.30 12.73 -7.33
CA SER A 145 -3.06 12.55 -8.05
C SER A 145 -2.90 13.65 -9.09
N PRO A 146 -1.71 14.19 -9.32
CA PRO A 146 -1.46 15.14 -10.40
C PRO A 146 -1.38 14.48 -11.78
N ASN A 147 -1.06 13.19 -11.84
CA ASN A 147 -0.73 12.49 -13.08
C ASN A 147 -1.72 11.38 -13.45
N GLU A 148 -2.48 10.91 -12.48
CA GLU A 148 -3.30 9.72 -12.62
C GLU A 148 -4.79 10.04 -12.51
N LYS A 149 -5.60 9.19 -13.10
CA LYS A 149 -7.05 9.25 -12.95
C LYS A 149 -7.43 8.98 -11.48
N THR A 150 -8.13 9.92 -10.88
CA THR A 150 -8.61 9.79 -9.49
C THR A 150 -9.75 8.79 -9.35
N ASN A 151 -10.00 8.31 -8.12
CA ASN A 151 -11.01 7.32 -7.75
C ASN A 151 -10.80 5.92 -8.36
N ASN A 152 -9.58 5.62 -8.81
CA ASN A 152 -9.19 4.27 -9.13
C ASN A 152 -8.80 3.52 -7.83
N THR A 153 -9.30 2.31 -7.70
CA THR A 153 -8.95 1.42 -6.58
C THR A 153 -7.96 0.38 -7.05
N ILE A 154 -6.83 0.30 -6.36
CA ILE A 154 -5.80 -0.72 -6.55
C ILE A 154 -5.94 -1.75 -5.44
N MET A 155 -5.82 -3.03 -5.78
CA MET A 155 -5.81 -4.13 -4.82
C MET A 155 -4.48 -4.85 -4.87
N TYR A 156 -3.91 -5.14 -3.69
CA TYR A 156 -2.70 -5.95 -3.58
C TYR A 156 -2.77 -6.89 -2.37
N PRO A 157 -2.14 -8.07 -2.45
CA PRO A 157 -2.22 -9.07 -1.40
C PRO A 157 -1.22 -8.80 -0.27
N ILE A 158 -1.67 -8.97 0.96
CA ILE A 158 -0.86 -8.96 2.18
C ILE A 158 -0.78 -10.38 2.73
N ARG A 159 0.43 -10.88 2.95
CA ARG A 159 0.71 -12.18 3.58
C ARG A 159 0.98 -12.02 5.07
N TYR A 160 0.28 -12.78 5.91
CA TYR A 160 0.49 -12.76 7.35
C TYR A 160 1.74 -13.57 7.76
N GLY A 161 2.29 -13.22 8.92
CA GLY A 161 3.43 -13.93 9.50
C GLY A 161 4.79 -13.56 8.91
N ARG A 162 4.86 -12.61 8.00
CA ARG A 162 6.13 -12.09 7.45
C ARG A 162 6.59 -10.84 8.21
N THR A 163 7.90 -10.71 8.38
CA THR A 163 8.56 -9.57 9.05
C THR A 163 9.47 -8.82 8.09
N GLY A 164 10.07 -7.70 8.54
CA GLY A 164 11.08 -6.97 7.77
C GLY A 164 10.52 -6.29 6.51
N GLY A 165 9.27 -5.83 6.53
CA GLY A 165 8.66 -5.15 5.38
C GLY A 165 8.20 -6.08 4.24
N ARG A 166 8.26 -7.41 4.43
CA ARG A 166 7.90 -8.42 3.42
C ARG A 166 6.42 -8.82 3.45
N SER A 167 5.56 -8.07 4.13
CA SER A 167 4.13 -8.39 4.25
C SER A 167 3.37 -8.25 2.94
N VAL A 168 3.79 -7.37 2.03
CA VAL A 168 3.24 -7.35 0.66
C VAL A 168 3.63 -8.65 -0.02
N TRP A 169 2.61 -9.38 -0.51
CA TRP A 169 2.82 -10.72 -1.07
C TRP A 169 3.15 -10.64 -2.56
N VAL A 170 4.38 -10.19 -2.85
CA VAL A 170 4.86 -9.95 -4.21
C VAL A 170 4.82 -11.23 -5.05
N GLU A 171 5.12 -12.39 -4.45
CA GLU A 171 5.14 -13.67 -5.18
C GLU A 171 3.76 -14.06 -5.71
N LYS A 172 2.69 -13.64 -5.01
CA LYS A 172 1.34 -13.83 -5.54
C LYS A 172 1.09 -12.96 -6.77
N GLU A 173 1.52 -11.71 -6.76
CA GLU A 173 1.44 -10.83 -7.93
C GLU A 173 2.25 -11.40 -9.10
N LEU A 174 3.45 -11.93 -8.83
CA LEU A 174 4.26 -12.58 -9.86
C LEU A 174 3.55 -13.77 -10.49
N VAL A 175 2.90 -14.61 -9.69
CA VAL A 175 2.12 -15.74 -10.20
C VAL A 175 0.93 -15.28 -11.05
N ASP A 176 0.22 -14.23 -10.58
CA ASP A 176 -0.89 -13.65 -11.35
C ASP A 176 -0.39 -13.09 -12.71
N LEU A 177 0.79 -12.46 -12.73
CA LEU A 177 1.44 -11.99 -13.95
C LEU A 177 1.87 -13.15 -14.87
N LEU A 178 2.40 -14.25 -14.32
CA LEU A 178 2.73 -15.42 -15.11
C LEU A 178 1.50 -15.98 -15.87
N TYR A 179 0.33 -15.95 -15.25
CA TYR A 179 -0.93 -16.31 -15.93
C TYR A 179 -1.32 -15.29 -17.00
N MET A 180 -1.20 -13.99 -16.69
CA MET A 180 -1.56 -12.92 -17.63
C MET A 180 -0.69 -12.92 -18.89
N TRP A 181 0.59 -13.27 -18.76
CA TRP A 181 1.52 -13.42 -19.88
C TRP A 181 1.45 -14.79 -20.56
N GLU A 182 0.50 -15.65 -20.14
CA GLU A 182 0.34 -17.01 -20.66
C GLU A 182 1.60 -17.90 -20.52
N PHE A 183 2.57 -17.49 -19.68
CA PHE A 183 3.76 -18.29 -19.35
C PHE A 183 3.41 -19.60 -18.65
N ILE A 184 2.27 -19.61 -17.95
CA ILE A 184 1.73 -20.79 -17.30
C ILE A 184 0.24 -20.93 -17.59
N THR A 185 -0.24 -22.19 -17.70
CA THR A 185 -1.65 -22.49 -17.93
C THR A 185 -2.17 -23.51 -16.92
N LYS A 186 -3.43 -23.35 -16.49
CA LYS A 186 -4.05 -24.23 -15.49
C LYS A 186 -5.14 -25.10 -16.14
N LYS A 187 -5.05 -26.43 -15.93
CA LYS A 187 -6.10 -27.39 -16.27
C LYS A 187 -6.41 -28.25 -15.04
N GLY A 188 -7.56 -28.00 -14.41
CA GLY A 188 -7.93 -28.67 -13.16
C GLY A 188 -6.95 -28.37 -12.03
N ALA A 189 -6.36 -29.39 -11.43
CA ALA A 189 -5.36 -29.25 -10.38
C ALA A 189 -3.93 -29.05 -10.90
N TRP A 190 -3.70 -29.14 -12.20
CA TRP A 190 -2.37 -29.10 -12.80
C TRP A 190 -2.10 -27.75 -13.47
N ILE A 191 -0.91 -27.22 -13.23
CA ILE A 191 -0.37 -26.00 -13.84
C ILE A 191 0.78 -26.44 -14.74
N THR A 192 0.66 -26.16 -16.02
CA THR A 192 1.69 -26.45 -17.03
C THR A 192 2.54 -25.22 -17.22
N ILE A 193 3.86 -25.38 -17.19
CA ILE A 193 4.85 -24.34 -17.45
C ILE A 193 5.14 -24.32 -18.94
N GLY A 194 4.98 -23.15 -19.59
CA GLY A 194 5.24 -22.97 -21.01
C GLY A 194 6.73 -23.02 -21.34
N GLU A 195 7.05 -23.47 -22.56
CA GLU A 195 8.46 -23.53 -23.02
C GLU A 195 9.09 -22.15 -23.08
N GLU A 196 8.34 -21.13 -23.51
CA GLU A 196 8.82 -19.74 -23.54
C GLU A 196 9.28 -19.25 -22.15
N PHE A 197 8.54 -19.63 -21.10
CA PHE A 197 8.94 -19.29 -19.73
C PHE A 197 10.19 -20.06 -19.29
N LYS A 198 10.31 -21.33 -19.65
CA LYS A 198 11.51 -22.11 -19.33
C LYS A 198 12.74 -21.53 -19.99
N GLU A 199 12.65 -21.14 -21.27
CA GLU A 199 13.72 -20.47 -21.99
C GLU A 199 14.08 -19.12 -21.35
N LEU A 200 13.07 -18.33 -20.96
CA LEU A 200 13.26 -17.02 -20.33
C LEU A 200 14.04 -17.10 -19.02
N VAL A 201 13.85 -18.14 -18.22
CA VAL A 201 14.48 -18.29 -16.91
C VAL A 201 15.60 -19.32 -16.86
N ALA A 202 16.01 -19.86 -18.00
CA ALA A 202 17.03 -20.94 -18.11
C ALA A 202 18.35 -20.59 -17.40
N ASP A 203 18.76 -19.33 -17.47
CA ASP A 203 19.99 -18.84 -16.80
C ASP A 203 19.82 -18.68 -15.26
N VAL A 204 18.58 -18.68 -14.77
CA VAL A 204 18.25 -18.45 -13.36
C VAL A 204 17.88 -19.73 -12.64
N VAL A 205 17.15 -20.61 -13.33
CA VAL A 205 16.64 -21.89 -12.79
C VAL A 205 16.86 -23.00 -13.80
N GLN A 206 17.74 -23.96 -13.45
CA GLN A 206 18.11 -25.03 -14.36
C GLN A 206 17.08 -26.17 -14.50
N ASP A 207 16.31 -26.45 -13.44
CA ASP A 207 15.38 -27.60 -13.39
C ASP A 207 13.95 -27.15 -13.06
N LEU A 208 13.28 -26.49 -14.01
CA LEU A 208 11.85 -26.21 -13.87
C LEU A 208 11.03 -27.45 -14.23
N PRO A 209 10.07 -27.87 -13.39
CA PRO A 209 9.20 -28.99 -13.71
C PRO A 209 8.27 -28.61 -14.88
N GLU A 210 7.92 -29.57 -15.72
CA GLU A 210 6.93 -29.34 -16.79
C GLU A 210 5.55 -29.00 -16.25
N LYS A 211 5.19 -29.59 -15.09
CA LYS A 211 3.88 -29.43 -14.47
C LYS A 211 4.01 -29.37 -12.96
N ILE A 212 3.20 -28.51 -12.35
CA ILE A 212 3.08 -28.35 -10.91
C ILE A 212 1.66 -28.67 -10.49
N GLN A 213 1.49 -29.47 -9.44
CA GLN A 213 0.18 -29.78 -8.89
C GLN A 213 -0.23 -28.76 -7.84
N GLY A 214 -1.27 -27.98 -8.13
CA GLY A 214 -1.86 -27.00 -7.22
C GLY A 214 -1.09 -25.69 -7.12
N GLU A 215 -1.82 -24.61 -6.92
CA GLU A 215 -1.25 -23.25 -6.80
C GLU A 215 -0.35 -23.10 -5.57
N ALA A 216 -0.63 -23.81 -4.48
CA ALA A 216 0.20 -23.76 -3.28
C ALA A 216 1.65 -24.16 -3.55
N ASN A 217 1.88 -25.18 -4.39
CA ASN A 217 3.22 -25.59 -4.77
C ASN A 217 3.87 -24.60 -5.73
N LEU A 218 3.10 -23.95 -6.60
CA LEU A 218 3.60 -22.90 -7.47
C LEU A 218 4.04 -21.66 -6.63
N PHE A 219 3.22 -21.21 -5.69
CA PHE A 219 3.60 -20.14 -4.76
C PHE A 219 4.86 -20.48 -3.98
N LYS A 220 4.93 -21.71 -3.46
CA LYS A 220 6.10 -22.20 -2.74
C LYS A 220 7.36 -22.17 -3.60
N MET A 221 7.28 -22.59 -4.85
CA MET A 221 8.42 -22.53 -5.78
C MET A 221 8.93 -21.10 -5.98
N VAL A 222 8.03 -20.12 -6.17
CA VAL A 222 8.42 -18.73 -6.35
C VAL A 222 8.91 -18.11 -5.02
N GLU A 223 8.29 -18.46 -3.89
CA GLU A 223 8.67 -17.96 -2.56
C GLU A 223 10.04 -18.47 -2.10
N GLU A 224 10.37 -19.74 -2.37
CA GLU A 224 11.63 -20.38 -1.93
C GLU A 224 12.80 -20.09 -2.87
N ASN A 225 12.53 -19.58 -4.09
CA ASN A 225 13.58 -19.25 -5.05
C ASN A 225 13.73 -17.73 -5.19
N GLU A 226 14.62 -17.15 -4.36
CA GLU A 226 14.89 -15.70 -4.39
C GLU A 226 15.48 -15.22 -5.73
N ALA A 227 16.24 -16.05 -6.43
CA ALA A 227 16.80 -15.71 -7.73
C ALA A 227 15.69 -15.58 -8.78
N LEU A 228 14.77 -16.55 -8.82
CA LEU A 228 13.61 -16.53 -9.71
C LEU A 228 12.71 -15.34 -9.41
N SER A 229 12.32 -15.12 -8.16
CA SER A 229 11.44 -14.01 -7.79
C SER A 229 12.08 -12.66 -8.10
N GLY A 230 13.37 -12.48 -7.81
CA GLY A 230 14.13 -11.27 -8.15
C GLY A 230 14.21 -11.01 -9.66
N PHE A 231 14.45 -12.05 -10.45
CA PHE A 231 14.45 -11.97 -11.91
C PHE A 231 13.06 -11.54 -12.43
N LEU A 232 11.99 -12.21 -11.98
CA LEU A 232 10.62 -11.93 -12.41
C LEU A 232 10.18 -10.51 -12.06
N ILE A 233 10.53 -10.01 -10.87
CA ILE A 233 10.25 -8.62 -10.48
C ILE A 233 10.86 -7.64 -11.50
N ASN A 234 12.13 -7.85 -11.87
CA ASN A 234 12.83 -6.97 -12.80
C ASN A 234 12.26 -7.12 -14.22
N TYR A 235 12.00 -8.33 -14.65
CA TYR A 235 11.42 -8.62 -15.96
C TYR A 235 10.06 -7.92 -16.13
N PHE A 236 9.12 -8.16 -15.23
CA PHE A 236 7.80 -7.55 -15.32
C PHE A 236 7.83 -6.02 -15.16
N LYS A 237 8.68 -5.48 -14.28
CA LYS A 237 8.84 -4.02 -14.19
C LYS A 237 9.32 -3.37 -15.49
N SER A 238 10.17 -4.06 -16.23
CA SER A 238 10.71 -3.55 -17.49
C SER A 238 9.71 -3.65 -18.65
N ASN A 239 8.84 -4.65 -18.61
CA ASN A 239 7.96 -5.00 -19.74
C ASN A 239 6.48 -4.71 -19.49
N ILE A 240 6.09 -4.20 -18.30
CA ILE A 240 4.66 -3.96 -17.96
C ILE A 240 3.97 -2.99 -18.92
N GLY A 241 4.72 -2.12 -19.57
CA GLY A 241 4.21 -1.20 -20.59
C GLY A 241 3.76 -1.88 -21.89
N GLU A 242 4.13 -3.13 -22.11
CA GLU A 242 3.74 -3.90 -23.31
C GLU A 242 2.34 -4.51 -23.19
N LEU A 243 1.77 -4.49 -21.97
CA LEU A 243 0.41 -5.00 -21.69
C LEU A 243 -0.69 -3.93 -21.84
N VAL A 244 -0.35 -2.68 -22.11
CA VAL A 244 -1.30 -1.55 -22.17
C VAL A 244 -1.65 -1.20 -23.60
#